data_8fbe485b4fe98b1ddfe6fc84449e10d6
#
_entry.id   8fbe485b4fe98b1ddfe6fc84449e10d6
#
_cell.length_a   1.000
_cell.length_b   1.000
_cell.length_c   1.000
_cell.angle_alpha   90.00
_cell.angle_beta   90.00
_cell.angle_gamma   90.00
#
_symmetry.space_group_name_H-M   'P 1'
#
loop_
_entity.id
_entity.type
_entity.pdbx_description
1 polymer ?
#
loop_
_entity_poly.entity_id
_entity_poly.type
_entity_poly.pdbx_seq_one_letter_code
_entity_poly.pdbx_strand_id
1 'polypeptide(L)'
;MCEIVHFTSIHQVEINNSDAEGRLVLSDAVAHATRHYADDCDLVVDMATLTGAQLISTGKMHGAALANTEALERQAVRAGLASGDLVYPLLYAPELLKKEFKSKVRSVSI
;
A
#
# COMPACT_ATOMS: atom_id res chain seq x y z
N MET A 1 -18.18 -11.95 -11.98
CA MET A 1 -17.53 -13.23 -11.61
C MET A 1 -16.49 -12.86 -10.57
N CYS A 2 -16.58 -13.41 -9.37
CA CYS A 2 -15.65 -13.07 -8.30
C CYS A 2 -14.51 -14.10 -8.36
N GLU A 3 -13.29 -13.65 -8.56
CA GLU A 3 -12.12 -14.52 -8.62
C GLU A 3 -11.42 -14.52 -7.27
N ILE A 4 -11.03 -15.68 -6.79
CA ILE A 4 -10.34 -15.85 -5.52
C ILE A 4 -8.92 -16.28 -5.82
N VAL A 5 -7.95 -15.49 -5.44
CA VAL A 5 -6.53 -15.77 -5.60
C VAL A 5 -5.90 -16.12 -4.26
N HIS A 6 -5.05 -17.12 -4.27
CA HIS A 6 -4.23 -17.50 -3.13
C HIS A 6 -2.90 -16.74 -3.21
N PHE A 7 -2.65 -15.91 -2.22
CA PHE A 7 -1.36 -15.24 -2.05
C PHE A 7 -0.37 -16.13 -1.29
N THR A 8 0.88 -15.77 -1.34
CA THR A 8 1.98 -16.37 -0.55
C THR A 8 1.71 -16.30 0.96
N SER A 9 0.88 -15.39 1.40
CA SER A 9 0.26 -15.40 2.73
C SER A 9 -1.00 -16.26 2.71
N ILE A 10 -1.30 -16.92 3.82
CA ILE A 10 -2.41 -17.88 4.02
C ILE A 10 -3.82 -17.25 3.79
N HIS A 11 -3.89 -15.98 3.41
CA HIS A 11 -5.14 -15.26 3.26
C HIS A 11 -5.66 -15.33 1.82
N GLN A 12 -6.95 -15.54 1.70
CA GLN A 12 -7.67 -15.47 0.42
C GLN A 12 -8.20 -14.06 0.26
N VAL A 13 -8.07 -13.53 -0.95
CA VAL A 13 -8.54 -12.20 -1.31
C VAL A 13 -9.66 -12.33 -2.34
N GLU A 14 -10.76 -11.63 -2.09
CA GLU A 14 -11.86 -11.50 -3.04
C GLU A 14 -11.54 -10.38 -4.03
N ILE A 15 -11.49 -10.73 -5.33
CA ILE A 15 -11.22 -9.76 -6.39
C ILE A 15 -12.53 -9.29 -7.00
N ASN A 16 -12.88 -8.04 -6.73
CA ASN A 16 -14.09 -7.41 -7.26
C ASN A 16 -13.80 -6.43 -8.41
N ASN A 17 -12.54 -6.09 -8.62
CA ASN A 17 -12.09 -5.14 -9.61
C ASN A 17 -10.81 -5.65 -10.29
N SER A 18 -10.92 -6.08 -11.53
CA SER A 18 -9.77 -6.58 -12.30
C SER A 18 -8.79 -5.50 -12.75
N ASP A 19 -9.21 -4.23 -12.73
CA ASP A 19 -8.36 -3.07 -13.02
C ASP A 19 -7.48 -2.65 -11.82
N ALA A 20 -7.70 -3.29 -10.68
CA ALA A 20 -6.93 -3.06 -9.45
C ALA A 20 -5.88 -4.18 -9.21
N GLU A 21 -5.38 -4.82 -10.25
CA GLU A 21 -4.43 -5.93 -10.18
C GLU A 21 -3.08 -5.55 -9.58
N GLY A 22 -2.61 -4.33 -9.82
CA GLY A 22 -1.31 -3.85 -9.37
C GLY A 22 -1.16 -3.88 -7.85
N ARG A 23 -2.21 -3.56 -7.10
CA ARG A 23 -2.20 -3.65 -5.63
C ARG A 23 -2.10 -5.09 -5.11
N LEU A 24 -2.57 -6.06 -5.89
CA LEU A 24 -2.46 -7.48 -5.57
C LEU A 24 -1.02 -7.96 -5.72
N VAL A 25 -0.37 -7.60 -6.82
CA VAL A 25 1.05 -7.89 -7.06
C VAL A 25 1.93 -7.23 -6.01
N LEU A 26 1.65 -5.97 -5.67
CA LEU A 26 2.36 -5.23 -4.63
C LEU A 26 2.24 -5.91 -3.27
N SER A 27 1.02 -6.31 -2.90
CA SER A 27 0.73 -7.01 -1.65
C SER A 27 1.51 -8.33 -1.54
N ASP A 28 1.61 -9.10 -2.63
CA ASP A 28 2.34 -10.37 -2.65
C ASP A 28 3.85 -10.14 -2.55
N ALA A 29 4.38 -9.13 -3.24
CA ALA A 29 5.79 -8.75 -3.15
C ALA A 29 6.20 -8.30 -1.74
N VAL A 30 5.39 -7.47 -1.09
CA VAL A 30 5.64 -7.03 0.30
C VAL A 30 5.54 -8.20 1.27
N ALA A 31 4.53 -9.08 1.11
CA ALA A 31 4.41 -10.29 1.93
C ALA A 31 5.60 -11.24 1.76
N HIS A 32 6.11 -11.39 0.54
CA HIS A 32 7.32 -12.17 0.26
C HIS A 32 8.55 -11.56 0.94
N ALA A 33 8.76 -10.25 0.76
CA ALA A 33 9.90 -9.54 1.36
C ALA A 33 9.90 -9.66 2.88
N THR A 34 8.78 -9.38 3.53
CA THR A 34 8.66 -9.42 4.99
C THR A 34 8.75 -10.84 5.57
N ARG A 35 8.40 -11.88 4.80
CA ARG A 35 8.51 -13.26 5.26
C ARG A 35 9.91 -13.85 5.12
N HIS A 36 10.61 -13.52 4.04
CA HIS A 36 11.85 -14.18 3.68
C HIS A 36 13.11 -13.36 3.98
N TYR A 37 12.96 -12.05 4.13
CA TYR A 37 14.08 -11.11 4.30
C TYR A 37 13.94 -10.22 5.54
N ALA A 38 13.03 -10.56 6.48
CA ALA A 38 12.80 -9.75 7.68
C ALA A 38 14.07 -9.58 8.54
N ASP A 39 14.90 -10.64 8.60
CA ASP A 39 16.14 -10.63 9.39
C ASP A 39 17.30 -9.92 8.67
N ASP A 40 17.17 -9.70 7.35
CA ASP A 40 18.22 -9.13 6.50
C ASP A 40 17.91 -7.66 6.10
N CYS A 41 16.73 -7.16 6.41
CA CYS A 41 16.25 -5.84 5.99
C CYS A 41 15.78 -4.98 7.16
N ASP A 42 16.38 -3.80 7.31
CA ASP A 42 15.90 -2.79 8.29
C ASP A 42 14.66 -2.04 7.81
N LEU A 43 14.45 -1.98 6.51
CA LEU A 43 13.37 -1.21 5.89
C LEU A 43 12.91 -1.84 4.58
N VAL A 44 11.61 -1.95 4.40
CA VAL A 44 10.98 -2.27 3.12
C VAL A 44 10.27 -1.03 2.60
N VAL A 45 10.60 -0.65 1.39
CA VAL A 45 9.96 0.48 0.69
C VAL A 45 9.32 -0.03 -0.59
N ASP A 46 8.06 0.27 -0.81
CA ASP A 46 7.42 0.08 -2.09
C ASP A 46 7.16 1.42 -2.80
N MET A 47 7.18 1.39 -4.11
CA MET A 47 6.85 2.53 -4.96
C MET A 47 5.92 2.06 -6.07
N ALA A 48 4.71 2.59 -6.10
CA ALA A 48 3.69 2.18 -7.04
C ALA A 48 2.94 3.35 -7.66
N THR A 49 2.58 3.22 -8.93
CA THR A 49 1.64 4.12 -9.61
C THR A 49 0.21 3.65 -9.32
N LEU A 50 -0.22 3.80 -8.07
CA LEU A 50 -1.34 3.05 -7.52
C LEU A 50 -2.72 3.55 -7.97
N THR A 51 -2.93 4.88 -7.95
CA THR A 51 -4.24 5.45 -8.27
C THR A 51 -4.17 6.91 -8.71
N GLY A 52 -5.05 7.29 -9.64
CA GLY A 52 -5.22 8.67 -10.08
C GLY A 52 -5.77 9.62 -9.01
N ALA A 53 -6.34 9.10 -7.93
CA ALA A 53 -6.82 9.90 -6.80
C ALA A 53 -5.71 10.75 -6.15
N GLN A 54 -4.45 10.30 -6.25
CA GLN A 54 -3.29 11.05 -5.80
C GLN A 54 -3.18 12.43 -6.47
N LEU A 55 -3.46 12.52 -7.76
CA LEU A 55 -3.41 13.79 -8.50
C LEU A 55 -4.45 14.80 -8.00
N ILE A 56 -5.56 14.31 -7.47
CA ILE A 56 -6.63 15.14 -6.91
C ILE A 56 -6.27 15.61 -5.49
N SER A 57 -5.66 14.74 -4.69
CA SER A 57 -5.36 15.02 -3.29
C SER A 57 -4.18 15.97 -3.10
N THR A 58 -3.07 15.77 -3.80
CA THR A 58 -1.83 16.54 -3.60
C THR A 58 -1.25 17.14 -4.89
N GLY A 59 -1.96 16.99 -6.03
CA GLY A 59 -1.51 17.49 -7.33
C GLY A 59 -0.43 16.61 -7.96
N LYS A 60 0.22 17.18 -8.98
CA LYS A 60 1.16 16.42 -9.84
C LYS A 60 2.60 16.38 -9.32
N MET A 61 2.92 17.21 -8.33
CA MET A 61 4.30 17.42 -7.89
C MET A 61 4.68 16.66 -6.62
N HIS A 62 3.71 16.03 -5.95
CA HIS A 62 3.95 15.29 -4.72
C HIS A 62 3.50 13.83 -4.87
N GLY A 63 4.38 12.92 -4.54
CA GLY A 63 4.01 11.54 -4.25
C GLY A 63 3.24 11.44 -2.93
N ALA A 64 2.42 10.41 -2.77
CA ALA A 64 1.84 10.08 -1.48
C ALA A 64 2.80 9.19 -0.68
N ALA A 65 2.99 9.47 0.58
CA ALA A 65 3.75 8.62 1.49
C ALA A 65 2.85 8.05 2.58
N LEU A 66 2.99 6.77 2.85
CA LEU A 66 2.37 6.10 3.97
C LEU A 66 3.44 5.24 4.66
N ALA A 67 3.59 5.38 5.96
CA ALA A 67 4.56 4.61 6.72
C ALA A 67 3.91 3.97 7.96
N ASN A 68 4.50 2.90 8.45
CA ASN A 68 4.05 2.22 9.66
C ASN A 68 4.47 2.95 10.95
N THR A 69 5.35 3.96 10.85
CA THR A 69 5.73 4.82 11.97
C THR A 69 5.83 6.28 11.54
N GLU A 70 5.50 7.18 12.46
CA GLU A 70 5.62 8.63 12.23
C GLU A 70 7.08 9.08 11.98
N ALA A 71 8.05 8.36 12.55
CA ALA A 71 9.46 8.64 12.33
C ALA A 71 9.88 8.42 10.87
N LEU A 72 9.45 7.31 10.27
CA LEU A 72 9.71 6.99 8.85
C LEU A 72 8.96 7.95 7.92
N GLU A 73 7.74 8.32 8.27
CA GLU A 73 6.97 9.30 7.51
C GLU A 73 7.69 10.65 7.45
N ARG A 74 8.13 11.16 8.61
CA ARG A 74 8.95 12.38 8.67
C ARG A 74 10.26 12.27 7.91
N GLN A 75 10.88 11.10 7.94
CA GLN A 75 12.12 10.85 7.21
C GLN A 75 11.88 10.88 5.70
N ALA A 76 10.81 10.28 5.20
CA ALA A 76 10.42 10.32 3.79
C ALA A 76 10.19 11.76 3.31
N VAL A 77 9.44 12.56 4.08
CA VAL A 77 9.21 13.98 3.75
C VAL A 77 10.52 14.77 3.69
N ARG A 78 11.43 14.57 4.65
CA ARG A 78 12.74 15.23 4.66
C ARG A 78 13.60 14.83 3.46
N ALA A 79 13.60 13.54 3.12
CA ALA A 79 14.32 13.02 1.96
C ALA A 79 13.77 13.63 0.67
N GLY A 80 12.45 13.71 0.52
CA GLY A 80 11.79 14.34 -0.61
C GLY A 80 12.16 15.81 -0.75
N LEU A 81 12.16 16.57 0.34
CA LEU A 81 12.59 17.97 0.34
C LEU A 81 14.07 18.13 -0.04
N ALA A 82 14.93 17.22 0.41
CA ALA A 82 16.36 17.27 0.12
C ALA A 82 16.69 16.88 -1.32
N SER A 83 15.96 15.94 -1.91
CA SER A 83 16.18 15.44 -3.27
C SER A 83 15.42 16.24 -4.34
N GLY A 84 14.37 16.97 -3.97
CA GLY A 84 13.43 17.59 -4.89
C GLY A 84 12.33 16.64 -5.39
N ASP A 85 12.32 15.39 -4.96
CA ASP A 85 11.25 14.41 -5.20
C ASP A 85 10.25 14.43 -4.05
N LEU A 86 9.31 15.36 -4.14
CA LEU A 86 8.45 15.73 -3.02
C LEU A 86 7.42 14.65 -2.71
N VAL A 87 7.22 14.39 -1.43
CA VAL A 87 6.15 13.51 -0.93
C VAL A 87 5.31 14.19 0.14
N TYR A 88 4.05 13.78 0.26
CA TYR A 88 3.13 14.23 1.28
C TYR A 88 2.51 13.04 2.02
N PRO A 89 2.45 13.08 3.36
CA PRO A 89 1.88 12.00 4.15
C PRO A 89 0.38 11.86 3.90
N LEU A 90 -0.08 10.62 3.75
CA LEU A 90 -1.51 10.30 3.70
C LEU A 90 -2.06 10.05 5.09
N LEU A 91 -3.34 10.35 5.25
CA LEU A 91 -4.07 9.99 6.47
C LEU A 91 -4.14 8.47 6.61
N TYR A 92 -3.62 7.96 7.71
CA TYR A 92 -3.77 6.57 8.10
C TYR A 92 -4.78 6.44 9.23
N ALA A 93 -5.99 6.02 8.89
CA ALA A 93 -7.12 5.89 9.82
C ALA A 93 -7.83 4.53 9.59
N PRO A 94 -7.19 3.40 9.90
CA PRO A 94 -7.72 2.06 9.62
C PRO A 94 -9.05 1.81 10.34
N GLU A 95 -9.28 2.39 11.51
CA GLU A 95 -10.52 2.27 12.28
C GLU A 95 -11.72 2.86 11.56
N LEU A 96 -11.52 3.86 10.69
CA LEU A 96 -12.56 4.47 9.87
C LEU A 96 -12.75 3.73 8.55
N LEU A 97 -11.66 3.26 7.95
CA LEU A 97 -11.62 2.73 6.59
C LEU A 97 -11.80 1.21 6.53
N LYS A 98 -11.46 0.48 7.59
CA LYS A 98 -11.46 -0.99 7.61
C LYS A 98 -12.79 -1.63 7.18
N LYS A 99 -13.91 -1.00 7.47
CA LYS A 99 -15.23 -1.50 7.08
C LYS A 99 -15.49 -1.47 5.58
N GLU A 100 -14.77 -0.62 4.83
CA GLU A 100 -14.87 -0.56 3.36
C GLU A 100 -14.22 -1.77 2.67
N PHE A 101 -13.33 -2.48 3.39
CA PHE A 101 -12.64 -3.69 2.92
C PHE A 101 -13.34 -4.99 3.32
N LYS A 102 -14.59 -4.93 3.78
CA LYS A 102 -15.32 -6.14 4.18
C LYS A 102 -15.73 -6.96 2.97
N SER A 103 -15.25 -8.19 2.89
CA SER A 103 -15.76 -9.20 1.99
C SER A 103 -17.03 -9.85 2.54
N LYS A 104 -17.97 -10.20 1.67
CA LYS A 104 -19.14 -11.01 2.03
C LYS A 104 -18.81 -12.50 2.12
N VAL A 105 -17.71 -12.92 1.52
CA VAL A 105 -17.34 -14.33 1.34
C VAL A 105 -16.05 -14.68 2.08
N ARG A 106 -15.14 -13.73 2.28
CA ARG A 106 -13.78 -13.94 2.79
C ARG A 106 -13.32 -12.83 3.75
N SER A 107 -12.10 -12.98 4.24
CA SER A 107 -11.53 -12.09 5.26
C SER A 107 -11.26 -10.67 4.78
N VAL A 108 -10.94 -10.50 3.48
CA VAL A 108 -10.60 -9.21 2.87
C VAL A 108 -11.17 -9.11 1.46
N SER A 109 -11.63 -7.91 1.08
CA SER A 109 -12.07 -7.54 -0.27
C SER A 109 -11.17 -6.42 -0.79
N ILE A 110 -10.80 -6.50 -2.05
CA ILE A 110 -10.04 -5.51 -2.79
C ILE A 110 -10.80 -5.06 -4.04
#